data_ae2afbfc66ee3ac26346dd1a6f86036f
#
_entry.id   ae2afbfc66ee3ac26346dd1a6f86036f
#
_cell.length_a   1.000
_cell.length_b   1.000
_cell.length_c   1.000
_cell.angle_alpha   90.00
_cell.angle_beta   90.00
_cell.angle_gamma   90.00
#
_symmetry.space_group_name_H-M   'P 1'
#
loop_
_entity.id
_entity.type
_entity.pdbx_description
1 polymer ?
#
loop_
_entity_poly.entity_id
_entity_poly.type
_entity_poly.pdbx_seq_one_letter_code
_entity_poly.pdbx_strand_id
1 'polypeptide(L)'
;TGMALAQRGVRIGYVDMEYILENVEEYREANEQLENKVLQWKEDIESRQQAIEEQKKNLAAERVLLTAELISEREEEIAVLEKELRDYQQNRFGPRGDLVLQKQRLIQPIQDQVFNEVQKIGADKKYDFIFDKSADVVMLYSEKRHDISDLVLRGIARTRKVSAPAKPKESRLE
;
A
#
# COMPACT_ATOMS: atom_id res chain seq x y z
N THR A 1 43.99 -42.44 1.38
CA THR A 1 43.37 -41.30 0.63
C THR A 1 42.04 -40.99 1.23
N GLY A 2 42.05 -40.10 2.26
CA GLY A 2 40.83 -39.55 2.88
C GLY A 2 40.20 -38.50 1.97
N MET A 3 39.01 -38.75 1.43
CA MET A 3 38.17 -37.72 0.84
C MET A 3 37.68 -36.81 1.99
N ALA A 4 38.26 -35.64 2.11
CA ALA A 4 37.69 -34.58 2.91
C ALA A 4 36.39 -34.11 2.23
N LEU A 5 35.25 -34.58 2.73
CA LEU A 5 33.95 -33.98 2.41
C LEU A 5 33.97 -32.56 2.97
N ALA A 6 34.21 -31.59 2.12
CA ALA A 6 34.10 -30.19 2.46
C ALA A 6 32.61 -29.94 2.83
N GLN A 7 32.30 -29.93 4.13
CA GLN A 7 31.00 -29.49 4.62
C GLN A 7 30.82 -28.03 4.21
N ARG A 8 29.96 -27.81 3.24
CA ARG A 8 29.53 -26.46 2.87
C ARG A 8 28.81 -25.83 4.07
N GLY A 9 29.40 -24.77 4.63
CA GLY A 9 28.75 -24.02 5.71
C GLY A 9 27.41 -23.48 5.29
N VAL A 10 26.47 -23.40 6.21
CA VAL A 10 25.16 -22.80 6.00
C VAL A 10 25.34 -21.30 5.64
N ARG A 11 24.75 -20.88 4.53
CA ARG A 11 24.79 -19.50 4.07
C ARG A 11 23.50 -18.80 4.41
N ILE A 12 23.58 -17.82 5.31
CA ILE A 12 22.45 -17.03 5.78
C ILE A 12 22.60 -15.59 5.30
N GLY A 13 21.49 -15.01 4.84
CA GLY A 13 21.35 -13.59 4.56
C GLY A 13 20.12 -13.01 5.23
N TYR A 14 20.01 -11.70 5.22
CA TYR A 14 18.77 -11.02 5.58
C TYR A 14 18.51 -9.83 4.65
N VAL A 15 17.26 -9.45 4.60
CA VAL A 15 16.77 -8.27 3.90
C VAL A 15 15.99 -7.39 4.87
N ASP A 16 15.87 -6.13 4.54
CA ASP A 16 14.94 -5.18 5.11
C ASP A 16 13.90 -4.86 4.03
N MET A 17 12.74 -5.52 4.11
CA MET A 17 11.68 -5.34 3.10
C MET A 17 11.13 -3.93 3.10
N GLU A 18 11.04 -3.28 4.27
CA GLU A 18 10.58 -1.88 4.36
C GLU A 18 11.57 -0.95 3.63
N TYR A 19 12.85 -1.06 3.94
CA TYR A 19 13.90 -0.32 3.24
C TYR A 19 13.89 -0.56 1.72
N ILE A 20 13.76 -1.81 1.30
CA ILE A 20 13.71 -2.15 -0.14
C ILE A 20 12.52 -1.47 -0.80
N LEU A 21 11.31 -1.63 -0.24
CA LEU A 21 10.09 -1.08 -0.81
C LEU A 21 10.14 0.45 -0.88
N GLU A 22 10.61 1.13 0.16
CA GLU A 22 10.75 2.59 0.17
C GLU A 22 11.72 3.12 -0.90
N ASN A 23 12.68 2.28 -1.34
CA ASN A 23 13.62 2.60 -2.40
C ASN A 23 13.20 2.11 -3.80
N VAL A 24 12.01 1.50 -3.93
CA VAL A 24 11.36 1.19 -5.21
C VAL A 24 10.46 2.34 -5.62
N GLU A 25 10.73 2.96 -6.76
CA GLU A 25 10.01 4.15 -7.23
C GLU A 25 8.51 3.89 -7.41
N GLU A 26 8.15 2.76 -8.01
CA GLU A 26 6.75 2.34 -8.20
C GLU A 26 5.98 2.20 -6.88
N TYR A 27 6.67 1.78 -5.81
CA TYR A 27 6.07 1.70 -4.49
C TYR A 27 5.75 3.08 -3.91
N ARG A 28 6.66 4.03 -4.07
CA ARG A 28 6.43 5.42 -3.64
C ARG A 28 5.28 6.06 -4.41
N GLU A 29 5.27 5.89 -5.74
CA GLU A 29 4.18 6.38 -6.60
C GLU A 29 2.83 5.75 -6.24
N ALA A 30 2.80 4.44 -6.00
CA ALA A 30 1.60 3.72 -5.59
C ALA A 30 1.08 4.19 -4.23
N ASN A 31 1.96 4.41 -3.26
CA ASN A 31 1.59 4.96 -1.96
C ASN A 31 1.05 6.40 -2.08
N GLU A 32 1.70 7.26 -2.85
CA GLU A 32 1.23 8.63 -3.09
C GLU A 32 -0.17 8.64 -3.72
N GLN A 33 -0.41 7.79 -4.71
CA GLN A 33 -1.74 7.64 -5.30
C GLN A 33 -2.79 7.19 -4.27
N LEU A 34 -2.41 6.26 -3.40
CA LEU A 34 -3.30 5.75 -2.36
C LEU A 34 -3.60 6.82 -1.31
N GLU A 35 -2.57 7.55 -0.85
CA GLU A 35 -2.72 8.66 0.09
C GLU A 35 -3.62 9.76 -0.46
N ASN A 36 -3.44 10.15 -1.71
CA ASN A 36 -4.29 11.15 -2.37
C ASN A 36 -5.76 10.71 -2.42
N LYS A 37 -6.03 9.43 -2.71
CA LYS A 37 -7.39 8.89 -2.66
C LYS A 37 -7.97 8.92 -1.25
N VAL A 38 -7.18 8.55 -0.25
CA VAL A 38 -7.59 8.58 1.16
C VAL A 38 -7.94 10.01 1.59
N LEU A 39 -7.14 11.00 1.18
CA LEU A 39 -7.42 12.41 1.47
C LEU A 39 -8.74 12.85 0.84
N GLN A 40 -8.98 12.54 -0.44
CA GLN A 40 -10.25 12.84 -1.12
C GLN A 40 -11.45 12.23 -0.40
N TRP A 41 -11.36 10.95 -0.01
CA TRP A 41 -12.46 10.30 0.72
C TRP A 41 -12.71 10.92 2.10
N LYS A 42 -11.66 11.37 2.79
CA LYS A 42 -11.80 12.08 4.08
C LYS A 42 -12.47 13.43 3.90
N GLU A 43 -12.10 14.19 2.87
CA GLU A 43 -12.74 15.46 2.51
C GLU A 43 -14.22 15.29 2.17
N ASP A 44 -14.56 14.23 1.40
CA ASP A 44 -15.95 13.90 1.08
C ASP A 44 -16.76 13.55 2.34
N ILE A 45 -16.17 12.80 3.27
CA ILE A 45 -16.79 12.44 4.56
C ILE A 45 -17.05 13.70 5.38
N GLU A 46 -16.05 14.56 5.50
CA GLU A 46 -16.16 15.80 6.25
C GLU A 46 -17.24 16.73 5.66
N SER A 47 -17.26 16.89 4.34
CA SER A 47 -18.27 17.68 3.61
C SER A 47 -19.69 17.15 3.86
N ARG A 48 -19.90 15.84 3.78
CA ARG A 48 -21.19 15.19 4.06
C ARG A 48 -21.61 15.39 5.52
N GLN A 49 -20.65 15.24 6.44
CA GLN A 49 -20.91 15.44 7.87
C GLN A 49 -21.31 16.88 8.18
N GLN A 50 -20.62 17.87 7.60
CA GLN A 50 -20.97 19.28 7.74
C GLN A 50 -22.37 19.58 7.19
N ALA A 51 -22.73 19.03 6.02
CA ALA A 51 -24.05 19.18 5.46
C ALA A 51 -25.16 18.60 6.35
N ILE A 52 -24.92 17.43 6.97
CA ILE A 52 -25.86 16.82 7.91
C ILE A 52 -26.02 17.69 9.18
N GLU A 53 -24.93 18.19 9.73
CA GLU A 53 -24.98 19.07 10.91
C GLU A 53 -25.71 20.39 10.61
N GLU A 54 -25.54 20.94 9.41
CA GLU A 54 -26.28 22.12 8.96
C GLU A 54 -27.78 21.85 8.85
N GLN A 55 -28.18 20.72 8.26
CA GLN A 55 -29.59 20.31 8.19
C GLN A 55 -30.20 20.15 9.58
N LYS A 56 -29.52 19.51 10.51
CA LYS A 56 -29.97 19.38 11.92
C LYS A 56 -30.14 20.74 12.59
N LYS A 57 -29.15 21.61 12.39
CA LYS A 57 -29.20 22.97 12.97
C LYS A 57 -30.37 23.78 12.42
N ASN A 58 -30.60 23.72 11.10
CA ASN A 58 -31.71 24.40 10.45
C ASN A 58 -33.05 23.86 10.96
N LEU A 59 -33.20 22.51 11.04
CA LEU A 59 -34.41 21.91 11.58
C LEU A 59 -34.67 22.36 13.02
N ALA A 60 -33.64 22.37 13.87
CA ALA A 60 -33.78 22.83 15.25
C ALA A 60 -34.24 24.31 15.36
N ALA A 61 -33.73 25.17 14.48
CA ALA A 61 -34.10 26.58 14.44
C ALA A 61 -35.54 26.80 13.90
N GLU A 62 -35.96 25.99 12.92
CA GLU A 62 -37.26 26.15 12.25
C GLU A 62 -38.39 25.37 12.92
N ARG A 63 -38.09 24.47 13.86
CA ARG A 63 -39.01 23.49 14.45
C ARG A 63 -40.29 24.09 14.99
N VAL A 64 -40.23 25.30 15.55
CA VAL A 64 -41.39 26.01 16.10
C VAL A 64 -42.36 26.58 15.05
N LEU A 65 -41.90 26.62 13.80
CA LEU A 65 -42.63 27.15 12.64
C LEU A 65 -43.19 26.04 11.72
N LEU A 66 -42.80 24.79 11.96
CA LEU A 66 -43.12 23.63 11.12
C LEU A 66 -44.27 22.81 11.71
N THR A 67 -45.07 22.19 10.85
CA THR A 67 -46.05 21.18 11.26
C THR A 67 -45.35 19.88 11.69
N ALA A 68 -46.07 19.03 12.44
CA ALA A 68 -45.53 17.75 12.88
C ALA A 68 -45.12 16.86 11.71
N GLU A 69 -45.87 16.89 10.62
CA GLU A 69 -45.61 16.13 9.38
C GLU A 69 -44.29 16.59 8.73
N LEU A 70 -44.09 17.91 8.62
CA LEU A 70 -42.86 18.49 8.03
C LEU A 70 -41.64 18.23 8.91
N ILE A 71 -41.79 18.21 10.24
CA ILE A 71 -40.70 17.84 11.15
C ILE A 71 -40.33 16.39 10.92
N SER A 72 -41.29 15.47 10.84
CA SER A 72 -41.05 14.04 10.60
C SER A 72 -40.35 13.82 9.27
N GLU A 73 -40.78 14.49 8.21
CA GLU A 73 -40.16 14.41 6.88
C GLU A 73 -38.70 14.86 6.91
N ARG A 74 -38.39 15.97 7.56
CA ARG A 74 -37.01 16.46 7.70
C ARG A 74 -36.14 15.55 8.54
N GLU A 75 -36.69 14.98 9.63
CA GLU A 75 -35.97 14.01 10.45
C GLU A 75 -35.65 12.73 9.66
N GLU A 76 -36.57 12.25 8.80
CA GLU A 76 -36.35 11.13 7.89
C GLU A 76 -35.27 11.43 6.85
N GLU A 77 -35.31 12.61 6.23
CA GLU A 77 -34.26 13.06 5.28
C GLU A 77 -32.87 13.05 5.94
N ILE A 78 -32.76 13.59 7.16
CA ILE A 78 -31.49 13.60 7.91
C ILE A 78 -31.05 12.17 8.20
N ALA A 79 -31.95 11.30 8.64
CA ALA A 79 -31.64 9.90 8.92
C ALA A 79 -31.12 9.15 7.68
N VAL A 80 -31.67 9.44 6.49
CA VAL A 80 -31.18 8.91 5.21
C VAL A 80 -29.76 9.39 4.93
N LEU A 81 -29.49 10.69 5.07
CA LEU A 81 -28.14 11.25 4.86
C LEU A 81 -27.12 10.66 5.84
N GLU A 82 -27.48 10.48 7.10
CA GLU A 82 -26.62 9.82 8.08
C GLU A 82 -26.31 8.37 7.72
N LYS A 83 -27.33 7.64 7.22
CA LYS A 83 -27.14 6.27 6.75
C LYS A 83 -26.21 6.23 5.55
N GLU A 84 -26.42 7.11 4.57
CA GLU A 84 -25.54 7.22 3.39
C GLU A 84 -24.10 7.52 3.77
N LEU A 85 -23.89 8.41 4.76
CA LEU A 85 -22.55 8.71 5.27
C LEU A 85 -21.90 7.48 5.90
N ARG A 86 -22.63 6.73 6.75
CA ARG A 86 -22.11 5.49 7.33
C ARG A 86 -21.78 4.45 6.26
N ASP A 87 -22.67 4.28 5.29
CA ASP A 87 -22.45 3.35 4.17
C ASP A 87 -21.23 3.77 3.34
N TYR A 88 -21.06 5.08 3.08
CA TYR A 88 -19.90 5.60 2.38
C TYR A 88 -18.60 5.32 3.15
N GLN A 89 -18.55 5.60 4.45
CA GLN A 89 -17.41 5.30 5.32
C GLN A 89 -17.05 3.81 5.30
N GLN A 90 -18.07 2.94 5.42
CA GLN A 90 -17.90 1.50 5.40
C GLN A 90 -17.37 1.00 4.06
N ASN A 91 -17.89 1.54 2.95
CA ASN A 91 -17.46 1.17 1.61
C ASN A 91 -16.03 1.63 1.31
N ARG A 92 -15.57 2.76 1.86
CA ARG A 92 -14.21 3.27 1.67
C ARG A 92 -13.20 2.62 2.61
N PHE A 93 -13.51 2.54 3.91
CA PHE A 93 -12.57 2.18 4.98
C PHE A 93 -12.88 0.87 5.70
N GLY A 94 -13.97 0.22 5.38
CA GLY A 94 -14.34 -1.06 5.98
C GLY A 94 -13.36 -2.19 5.62
N PRO A 95 -13.46 -3.35 6.31
CA PRO A 95 -12.54 -4.49 6.12
C PRO A 95 -12.47 -5.04 4.69
N ARG A 96 -13.51 -4.80 3.88
CA ARG A 96 -13.60 -5.14 2.46
C ARG A 96 -13.81 -3.91 1.58
N GLY A 97 -13.45 -2.74 2.11
CA GLY A 97 -13.64 -1.45 1.46
C GLY A 97 -12.61 -1.16 0.39
N ASP A 98 -12.84 -0.06 -0.31
CA ASP A 98 -12.02 0.36 -1.45
C ASP A 98 -10.56 0.56 -1.08
N LEU A 99 -10.24 1.00 0.16
CA LEU A 99 -8.86 1.17 0.61
C LEU A 99 -8.08 -0.15 0.56
N VAL A 100 -8.68 -1.24 1.05
CA VAL A 100 -8.07 -2.57 1.03
C VAL A 100 -7.88 -3.05 -0.41
N LEU A 101 -8.90 -2.90 -1.25
CA LEU A 101 -8.86 -3.31 -2.65
C LEU A 101 -7.83 -2.51 -3.46
N GLN A 102 -7.74 -1.20 -3.25
CA GLN A 102 -6.75 -0.34 -3.90
C GLN A 102 -5.34 -0.70 -3.45
N LYS A 103 -5.14 -0.94 -2.14
CA LYS A 103 -3.86 -1.38 -1.61
C LYS A 103 -3.41 -2.70 -2.23
N GLN A 104 -4.30 -3.69 -2.30
CA GLN A 104 -3.99 -4.96 -2.96
C GLN A 104 -3.64 -4.76 -4.43
N ARG A 105 -4.39 -3.94 -5.16
CA ARG A 105 -4.16 -3.70 -6.59
C ARG A 105 -2.85 -2.97 -6.87
N LEU A 106 -2.49 -1.97 -6.05
CA LEU A 106 -1.36 -1.09 -6.32
C LEU A 106 -0.07 -1.59 -5.68
N ILE A 107 -0.12 -2.12 -4.47
CA ILE A 107 1.06 -2.43 -3.65
C ILE A 107 1.46 -3.90 -3.77
N GLN A 108 0.49 -4.83 -3.75
CA GLN A 108 0.77 -6.27 -3.79
C GLN A 108 1.67 -6.69 -4.95
N PRO A 109 1.46 -6.25 -6.20
CA PRO A 109 2.32 -6.64 -7.31
C PRO A 109 3.79 -6.22 -7.12
N ILE A 110 4.01 -5.10 -6.44
CA ILE A 110 5.37 -4.58 -6.16
C ILE A 110 6.04 -5.42 -5.08
N GLN A 111 5.32 -5.77 -4.02
CA GLN A 111 5.79 -6.68 -2.99
C GLN A 111 6.14 -8.05 -3.57
N ASP A 112 5.29 -8.57 -4.45
CA ASP A 112 5.52 -9.84 -5.14
C ASP A 112 6.77 -9.79 -6.02
N GLN A 113 7.02 -8.67 -6.71
CA GLN A 113 8.23 -8.46 -7.50
C GLN A 113 9.49 -8.49 -6.63
N VAL A 114 9.47 -7.80 -5.48
CA VAL A 114 10.59 -7.80 -4.53
C VAL A 114 10.83 -9.22 -4.00
N PHE A 115 9.76 -9.91 -3.60
CA PHE A 115 9.83 -11.29 -3.12
C PHE A 115 10.45 -12.22 -4.17
N ASN A 116 10.02 -12.14 -5.41
CA ASN A 116 10.55 -12.94 -6.51
C ASN A 116 12.04 -12.68 -6.74
N GLU A 117 12.50 -11.42 -6.64
CA GLU A 117 13.92 -11.10 -6.77
C GLU A 117 14.75 -11.65 -5.60
N VAL A 118 14.21 -11.61 -4.37
CA VAL A 118 14.83 -12.24 -3.19
C VAL A 118 14.99 -13.76 -3.41
N GLN A 119 13.94 -14.43 -3.90
CA GLN A 119 13.95 -15.87 -4.20
C GLN A 119 15.02 -16.20 -5.26
N LYS A 120 15.07 -15.41 -6.34
CA LYS A 120 16.06 -15.57 -7.41
C LYS A 120 17.48 -15.41 -6.89
N ILE A 121 17.76 -14.37 -6.11
CA ILE A 121 19.07 -14.16 -5.50
C ILE A 121 19.42 -15.30 -4.54
N GLY A 122 18.46 -15.77 -3.77
CA GLY A 122 18.60 -16.92 -2.89
C GLY A 122 19.10 -18.16 -3.65
N ALA A 123 18.43 -18.50 -4.73
CA ALA A 123 18.77 -19.62 -5.59
C ALA A 123 20.14 -19.44 -6.29
N ASP A 124 20.33 -18.30 -6.97
CA ASP A 124 21.54 -18.02 -7.77
C ASP A 124 22.81 -17.97 -6.91
N LYS A 125 22.71 -17.39 -5.73
CA LYS A 125 23.84 -17.25 -4.79
C LYS A 125 23.91 -18.34 -3.73
N LYS A 126 23.03 -19.33 -3.82
CA LYS A 126 23.00 -20.51 -2.95
C LYS A 126 22.93 -20.16 -1.46
N TYR A 127 22.02 -19.25 -1.11
CA TYR A 127 21.64 -19.03 0.28
C TYR A 127 20.76 -20.18 0.74
N ASP A 128 20.98 -20.62 1.98
CA ASP A 128 20.15 -21.64 2.62
C ASP A 128 18.94 -20.98 3.30
N PHE A 129 19.13 -19.74 3.85
CA PHE A 129 18.07 -18.95 4.48
C PHE A 129 18.27 -17.47 4.17
N ILE A 130 17.15 -16.77 3.93
CA ILE A 130 17.09 -15.32 3.88
C ILE A 130 15.92 -14.88 4.78
N PHE A 131 16.21 -14.08 5.78
CA PHE A 131 15.23 -13.56 6.73
C PHE A 131 14.86 -12.13 6.38
N ASP A 132 13.61 -11.76 6.67
CA ASP A 132 13.19 -10.37 6.61
C ASP A 132 13.28 -9.75 8.02
N LYS A 133 14.15 -8.75 8.18
CA LYS A 133 14.34 -8.09 9.47
C LYS A 133 13.25 -7.06 9.79
N SER A 134 12.46 -6.62 8.79
CA SER A 134 11.31 -5.71 8.96
C SER A 134 10.04 -6.43 9.42
N ALA A 135 10.03 -7.78 9.35
CA ALA A 135 8.95 -8.60 9.87
C ALA A 135 9.05 -8.79 11.39
N ASP A 136 8.06 -9.45 11.99
CA ASP A 136 7.98 -9.73 13.44
C ASP A 136 9.11 -10.61 14.01
N VAL A 137 10.11 -10.93 13.18
CA VAL A 137 11.29 -11.68 13.60
C VAL A 137 12.27 -10.76 14.31
N VAL A 138 12.42 -10.94 15.63
CA VAL A 138 13.36 -10.14 16.41
C VAL A 138 14.79 -10.59 16.10
N MET A 139 15.51 -9.82 15.30
CA MET A 139 16.93 -10.01 15.05
C MET A 139 17.74 -9.15 16.02
N LEU A 140 18.36 -9.76 17.01
CA LEU A 140 19.14 -9.05 18.04
C LEU A 140 20.51 -8.60 17.55
N TYR A 141 21.11 -9.34 16.62
CA TYR A 141 22.43 -9.04 16.06
C TYR A 141 22.59 -9.64 14.67
N SER A 142 23.16 -8.89 13.78
CA SER A 142 23.64 -9.37 12.48
C SER A 142 24.76 -8.48 11.97
N GLU A 143 25.74 -9.09 11.30
CA GLU A 143 26.78 -8.32 10.62
C GLU A 143 26.26 -7.80 9.26
N LYS A 144 26.64 -6.58 8.92
CA LYS A 144 26.24 -5.90 7.68
C LYS A 144 26.55 -6.70 6.41
N ARG A 145 27.59 -7.54 6.43
CA ARG A 145 27.94 -8.42 5.29
C ARG A 145 26.84 -9.41 4.91
N HIS A 146 25.92 -9.71 5.82
CA HIS A 146 24.76 -10.59 5.59
C HIS A 146 23.53 -9.84 5.09
N ASP A 147 23.57 -8.51 5.06
CA ASP A 147 22.54 -7.67 4.48
C ASP A 147 22.62 -7.70 2.95
N ILE A 148 21.56 -8.22 2.33
CA ILE A 148 21.47 -8.31 0.88
C ILE A 148 20.42 -7.35 0.29
N SER A 149 19.89 -6.42 1.08
CA SER A 149 18.85 -5.47 0.64
C SER A 149 19.27 -4.68 -0.60
N ASP A 150 20.48 -4.12 -0.61
CA ASP A 150 21.02 -3.39 -1.77
C ASP A 150 21.24 -4.29 -2.99
N LEU A 151 21.51 -5.58 -2.77
CA LEU A 151 21.65 -6.54 -3.86
C LEU A 151 20.30 -6.79 -4.53
N VAL A 152 19.23 -6.89 -3.72
CA VAL A 152 17.84 -7.01 -4.21
C VAL A 152 17.45 -5.78 -5.01
N LEU A 153 17.70 -4.58 -4.49
CA LEU A 153 17.42 -3.31 -5.21
C LEU A 153 18.14 -3.26 -6.57
N ARG A 154 19.39 -3.66 -6.63
CA ARG A 154 20.13 -3.74 -7.90
C ARG A 154 19.52 -4.77 -8.86
N GLY A 155 19.03 -5.88 -8.36
CA GLY A 155 18.34 -6.90 -9.14
C GLY A 155 17.06 -6.35 -9.77
N ILE A 156 16.21 -5.71 -8.98
CA ILE A 156 14.97 -5.06 -9.43
C ILE A 156 15.27 -4.02 -10.52
N ALA A 157 16.26 -3.14 -10.29
CA ALA A 157 16.63 -2.11 -11.24
C ALA A 157 17.14 -2.68 -12.60
N ARG A 158 17.79 -3.84 -12.60
CA ARG A 158 18.22 -4.52 -13.84
C ARG A 158 17.03 -5.10 -14.60
N THR A 159 16.12 -5.76 -13.91
CA THR A 159 14.92 -6.35 -14.51
C THR A 159 14.07 -5.26 -15.16
N ARG A 160 13.94 -4.10 -14.51
CA ARG A 160 13.23 -2.92 -15.05
C ARG A 160 13.85 -2.40 -16.35
N LYS A 161 15.19 -2.29 -16.41
CA LYS A 161 15.90 -1.84 -17.63
C LYS A 161 15.70 -2.78 -18.82
N VAL A 162 15.55 -4.07 -18.56
CA VAL A 162 15.30 -5.07 -19.60
C VAL A 162 13.84 -5.03 -20.07
N SER A 163 12.91 -4.69 -19.18
CA SER A 163 11.46 -4.64 -19.48
C SER A 163 11.01 -3.32 -20.09
N ALA A 164 11.82 -2.26 -20.03
CA ALA A 164 11.49 -0.98 -20.62
C ALA A 164 11.57 -1.07 -22.14
N PRO A 165 10.52 -0.65 -22.90
CA PRO A 165 10.62 -0.60 -24.36
C PRO A 165 11.77 0.32 -24.78
N ALA A 166 12.59 -0.16 -25.72
CA ALA A 166 13.70 0.63 -26.28
C ALA A 166 13.13 1.96 -26.80
N LYS A 167 13.66 3.09 -26.30
CA LYS A 167 13.33 4.40 -26.88
C LYS A 167 13.54 4.34 -28.38
N PRO A 168 12.58 4.82 -29.21
CA PRO A 168 12.77 4.91 -30.66
C PRO A 168 14.05 5.72 -30.91
N LYS A 169 14.96 5.16 -31.70
CA LYS A 169 16.10 5.91 -32.20
C LYS A 169 15.54 7.04 -33.05
N GLU A 170 15.70 8.28 -32.62
CA GLU A 170 15.50 9.45 -33.45
C GLU A 170 16.39 9.24 -34.70
N SER A 171 15.74 8.97 -35.82
CA SER A 171 16.40 9.03 -37.10
C SER A 171 16.80 10.48 -37.35
N ARG A 172 18.10 10.78 -37.24
CA ARG A 172 18.65 11.99 -37.81
C ARG A 172 18.39 11.90 -39.32
N LEU A 173 17.45 12.67 -39.78
CA LEU A 173 17.34 13.06 -41.19
C LEU A 173 18.32 14.21 -41.39
N GLU A 174 19.38 13.94 -42.12
CA GLU A 174 20.15 14.96 -42.80
C GLU A 174 19.38 15.51 -44.00
#